data_a8aafd59fb754953042934164f171559
#
_entry.id   a8aafd59fb754953042934164f171559
#
_cell.length_a   1.000
_cell.length_b   1.000
_cell.length_c   1.000
_cell.angle_alpha   90.00
_cell.angle_beta   90.00
_cell.angle_gamma   90.00
#
_symmetry.space_group_name_H-M   'P 1'
#
loop_
_entity.id
_entity.type
_entity.pdbx_description
1 polymer ?
#
loop_
_entity_poly.entity_id
_entity_poly.type
_entity_poly.pdbx_seq_one_letter_code
_entity_poly.pdbx_strand_id
1 'polypeptide(L)'
;MSRAAVVICVAAISACGGAYSGTTGPTGTVPNVPTATKQAKWDLVWADEFNGTTLDAASWIAVDGAVNVNNELEYYTPSDVYLENGSLVLRSQQRVMGGRSYTSGEVRSGTNRTVRIGNAVEWRTLIPTGKGIWPANWLVNTPCNGITGCGGAWPPEIDVMEIRGSLPDDNLMTHWWGTYPGQQHETSEYAGVALSSEYHTYRVEWFADSLLWYIDGTQRAKHTSNITVGNLQLVMNTAIGGDFDGSPDGSTVFPQYHRLDYVRVYRDTANVY
;
A
#
# COMPACT_ATOMS: atom_id res chain seq x y z
N MET A 1 7.46 -9.18 -30.42
CA MET A 1 7.94 -7.85 -30.03
C MET A 1 8.29 -7.96 -28.56
N SER A 2 9.57 -7.79 -28.25
CA SER A 2 10.11 -8.03 -26.89
C SER A 2 9.60 -6.92 -25.93
N ARG A 3 8.89 -7.31 -24.87
CA ARG A 3 8.51 -6.39 -23.78
C ARG A 3 9.77 -6.18 -22.92
N ALA A 4 10.28 -4.96 -22.92
CA ALA A 4 11.39 -4.59 -22.07
C ALA A 4 10.92 -4.60 -20.60
N ALA A 5 11.64 -5.31 -19.75
CA ALA A 5 11.47 -5.22 -18.31
C ALA A 5 11.85 -3.79 -17.87
N VAL A 6 10.91 -3.08 -17.25
CA VAL A 6 11.18 -1.79 -16.64
C VAL A 6 11.91 -2.04 -15.32
N VAL A 7 13.21 -1.82 -15.35
CA VAL A 7 14.03 -1.74 -14.14
C VAL A 7 13.75 -0.39 -13.50
N ILE A 8 13.12 -0.37 -12.35
CA ILE A 8 12.95 0.85 -11.56
C ILE A 8 14.34 1.19 -10.98
N CYS A 9 15.06 2.10 -11.63
CA CYS A 9 16.27 2.69 -11.08
C CYS A 9 15.87 3.76 -10.08
N VAL A 10 15.99 3.46 -8.79
CA VAL A 10 16.00 4.47 -7.74
C VAL A 10 17.23 5.35 -7.96
N ALA A 11 17.04 6.62 -8.28
CA ALA A 11 18.11 7.58 -8.46
C ALA A 11 18.92 7.73 -7.16
N ALA A 12 20.20 7.36 -7.19
CA ALA A 12 21.12 7.56 -6.11
C ALA A 12 21.37 9.07 -5.92
N ILE A 13 20.91 9.62 -4.82
CA ILE A 13 21.39 10.93 -4.36
C ILE A 13 22.80 10.72 -3.80
N SER A 14 23.79 11.26 -4.51
CA SER A 14 25.18 11.31 -4.08
C SER A 14 25.31 12.19 -2.83
N ALA A 15 25.52 11.58 -1.67
CA ALA A 15 25.92 12.27 -0.46
C ALA A 15 27.36 11.87 -0.10
N CYS A 16 28.16 12.85 0.21
CA CYS A 16 29.59 12.84 0.51
C CYS A 16 30.03 11.74 1.48
N GLY A 17 31.17 11.16 1.17
CA GLY A 17 31.80 10.08 1.91
C GLY A 17 32.17 10.43 3.37
N GLY A 18 31.87 9.48 4.22
CA GLY A 18 32.45 9.30 5.54
C GLY A 18 32.65 7.81 5.74
N ALA A 19 33.90 7.39 5.84
CA ALA A 19 34.25 6.01 6.13
C ALA A 19 33.80 5.66 7.55
N TYR A 20 32.87 4.74 7.69
CA TYR A 20 32.49 4.15 8.97
C TYR A 20 33.07 2.75 9.06
N SER A 21 33.99 2.55 10.01
CA SER A 21 34.56 1.25 10.34
C SER A 21 33.49 0.36 10.95
N GLY A 22 33.30 -0.82 10.37
CA GLY A 22 32.30 -1.76 10.80
C GLY A 22 32.54 -2.31 12.20
N THR A 23 31.56 -2.19 13.06
CA THR A 23 31.35 -3.11 14.17
C THR A 23 30.21 -4.02 13.78
N THR A 24 30.48 -5.33 13.77
CA THR A 24 29.46 -6.37 13.62
C THR A 24 28.46 -6.23 14.75
N GLY A 25 27.29 -5.68 14.43
CA GLY A 25 26.14 -5.71 15.35
C GLY A 25 25.70 -7.15 15.58
N PRO A 26 25.04 -7.44 16.72
CA PRO A 26 24.59 -8.78 17.02
C PRO A 26 23.63 -9.24 15.93
N THR A 27 23.89 -10.42 15.37
CA THR A 27 22.96 -11.15 14.51
C THR A 27 21.73 -11.47 15.36
N GLY A 28 20.72 -10.58 15.28
CA GLY A 28 19.43 -10.83 15.88
C GLY A 28 18.87 -12.10 15.25
N THR A 29 18.76 -13.15 16.04
CA THR A 29 18.05 -14.36 15.63
C THR A 29 16.63 -13.95 15.29
N VAL A 30 16.23 -14.09 14.03
CA VAL A 30 14.83 -13.95 13.61
C VAL A 30 14.00 -14.85 14.52
N PRO A 31 12.96 -14.33 15.20
CA PRO A 31 12.13 -15.17 16.05
C PRO A 31 11.63 -16.36 15.21
N ASN A 32 11.71 -17.56 15.78
CA ASN A 32 11.19 -18.75 15.13
C ASN A 32 9.66 -18.66 15.09
N VAL A 33 9.12 -18.04 14.03
CA VAL A 33 7.68 -17.91 13.84
C VAL A 33 7.17 -19.24 13.30
N PRO A 34 6.20 -19.87 13.95
CA PRO A 34 5.66 -21.15 13.47
C PRO A 34 5.06 -21.01 12.08
N THR A 35 5.35 -21.98 11.22
CA THR A 35 4.73 -22.11 9.91
C THR A 35 3.31 -22.64 10.03
N ALA A 36 2.41 -22.23 9.14
CA ALA A 36 1.05 -22.76 9.08
C ALA A 36 1.08 -24.27 8.80
N THR A 37 0.49 -25.07 9.69
CA THR A 37 0.48 -26.53 9.61
C THR A 37 -0.85 -27.12 9.17
N LYS A 38 -1.88 -26.28 9.04
CA LYS A 38 -3.24 -26.64 8.63
C LYS A 38 -3.72 -25.64 7.57
N GLN A 39 -4.75 -26.04 6.81
CA GLN A 39 -5.46 -25.10 5.97
C GLN A 39 -6.02 -23.96 6.84
N ALA A 40 -5.79 -22.73 6.45
CA ALA A 40 -6.25 -21.56 7.19
C ALA A 40 -7.78 -21.54 7.32
N LYS A 41 -8.23 -21.11 8.50
CA LYS A 41 -9.64 -20.80 8.78
C LYS A 41 -9.73 -19.34 9.17
N TRP A 42 -10.34 -18.54 8.34
CA TRP A 42 -10.41 -17.10 8.49
C TRP A 42 -11.65 -16.66 9.26
N ASP A 43 -11.45 -16.13 10.46
CA ASP A 43 -12.49 -15.50 11.26
C ASP A 43 -12.33 -13.98 11.20
N LEU A 44 -13.41 -13.25 10.91
CA LEU A 44 -13.41 -11.78 10.87
C LEU A 44 -13.12 -11.23 12.27
N VAL A 45 -12.12 -10.37 12.39
CA VAL A 45 -11.74 -9.76 13.68
C VAL A 45 -11.98 -8.25 13.73
N TRP A 46 -12.02 -7.60 12.57
CA TRP A 46 -12.32 -6.19 12.44
C TRP A 46 -12.73 -5.85 11.01
N ALA A 47 -13.63 -4.89 10.86
CA ALA A 47 -14.02 -4.35 9.57
C ALA A 47 -14.41 -2.88 9.70
N ASP A 48 -14.27 -2.14 8.60
CA ASP A 48 -14.98 -0.88 8.37
C ASP A 48 -15.68 -0.99 7.01
N GLU A 49 -17.00 -0.89 7.06
CA GLU A 49 -17.89 -0.94 5.88
C GLU A 49 -18.23 0.48 5.40
N PHE A 50 -17.60 1.51 5.95
CA PHE A 50 -17.75 2.93 5.62
C PHE A 50 -19.20 3.44 5.54
N ASN A 51 -20.11 2.81 6.27
CA ASN A 51 -21.55 3.14 6.29
C ASN A 51 -21.89 4.39 7.13
N GLY A 52 -20.90 5.04 7.74
CA GLY A 52 -21.06 6.25 8.52
C GLY A 52 -21.26 7.50 7.68
N THR A 53 -21.32 8.64 8.34
CA THR A 53 -21.36 9.97 7.70
C THR A 53 -20.01 10.68 7.79
N THR A 54 -19.13 10.23 8.66
CA THR A 54 -17.78 10.77 8.88
C THR A 54 -16.81 9.62 9.12
N LEU A 55 -15.55 9.81 8.71
CA LEU A 55 -14.49 8.86 8.99
C LEU A 55 -14.30 8.65 10.51
N ASP A 56 -14.21 7.41 10.96
CA ASP A 56 -13.97 7.11 12.37
C ASP A 56 -12.52 7.47 12.76
N ALA A 57 -12.35 8.59 13.44
CA ALA A 57 -11.05 9.09 13.90
C ALA A 57 -10.38 8.19 14.97
N ALA A 58 -11.10 7.22 15.56
CA ALA A 58 -10.51 6.23 16.46
C ALA A 58 -9.81 5.09 15.67
N SER A 59 -10.22 4.86 14.43
CA SER A 59 -9.67 3.82 13.55
C SER A 59 -8.73 4.38 12.50
N TRP A 60 -8.96 5.60 12.02
CA TRP A 60 -8.31 6.17 10.86
C TRP A 60 -7.69 7.55 11.10
N ILE A 61 -6.59 7.80 10.43
CA ILE A 61 -5.91 9.08 10.36
C ILE A 61 -5.95 9.54 8.91
N ALA A 62 -6.67 10.62 8.63
CA ALA A 62 -6.56 11.31 7.34
C ALA A 62 -5.28 12.14 7.33
N VAL A 63 -4.44 11.92 6.33
CA VAL A 63 -3.12 12.58 6.23
C VAL A 63 -3.28 14.03 5.78
N ASP A 64 -2.49 14.92 6.37
CA ASP A 64 -2.45 16.35 6.03
C ASP A 64 -0.99 16.79 5.80
N GLY A 65 -0.58 16.86 4.53
CA GLY A 65 0.75 17.28 4.14
C GLY A 65 1.26 16.72 2.82
N ALA A 66 2.42 17.23 2.37
CA ALA A 66 3.09 16.75 1.17
C ALA A 66 4.04 15.58 1.50
N VAL A 67 3.99 14.54 0.71
CA VAL A 67 4.98 13.45 0.72
C VAL A 67 6.16 13.86 -0.17
N ASN A 68 7.39 13.65 0.30
CA ASN A 68 8.61 14.01 -0.42
C ASN A 68 9.41 12.75 -0.82
N VAL A 69 8.70 11.73 -1.31
CA VAL A 69 9.26 10.48 -1.83
C VAL A 69 8.77 10.28 -3.27
N ASN A 70 9.43 9.42 -4.03
CA ASN A 70 9.02 8.97 -5.37
C ASN A 70 8.71 10.10 -6.38
N ASN A 71 9.13 11.34 -6.14
CA ASN A 71 8.79 12.52 -6.95
C ASN A 71 7.27 12.76 -7.09
N GLU A 72 6.49 12.38 -6.09
CA GLU A 72 5.04 12.59 -6.03
C GLU A 72 4.69 14.08 -5.99
N LEU A 73 3.55 14.47 -6.59
CA LEU A 73 3.20 15.86 -6.90
C LEU A 73 2.05 16.41 -6.05
N GLU A 74 1.36 15.58 -5.30
CA GLU A 74 0.21 15.98 -4.50
C GLU A 74 0.59 16.48 -3.10
N TYR A 75 -0.38 17.16 -2.52
CA TYR A 75 -0.53 17.41 -1.10
C TYR A 75 -1.71 16.58 -0.61
N TYR A 76 -1.51 15.66 0.31
CA TYR A 76 -2.61 14.94 0.94
C TYR A 76 -3.34 15.87 1.90
N THR A 77 -4.67 15.84 1.87
CA THR A 77 -5.49 16.70 2.73
C THR A 77 -6.76 15.99 3.19
N PRO A 78 -7.14 16.17 4.47
CA PRO A 78 -8.39 15.63 4.99
C PRO A 78 -9.64 16.09 4.22
N SER A 79 -9.57 17.23 3.51
CA SER A 79 -10.70 17.70 2.70
C SER A 79 -10.94 16.86 1.43
N ASP A 80 -10.01 16.00 1.06
CA ASP A 80 -10.12 15.04 -0.02
C ASP A 80 -10.40 13.61 0.46
N VAL A 81 -10.74 13.46 1.76
CA VAL A 81 -11.12 12.20 2.42
C VAL A 81 -12.50 12.35 3.01
N TYR A 82 -13.49 11.60 2.53
CA TYR A 82 -14.85 11.68 3.04
C TYR A 82 -15.65 10.39 2.78
N LEU A 83 -16.77 10.23 3.46
CA LEU A 83 -17.71 9.12 3.22
C LEU A 83 -18.85 9.59 2.33
N GLU A 84 -19.17 8.80 1.31
CA GLU A 84 -20.24 9.06 0.37
C GLU A 84 -20.88 7.76 -0.11
N ASN A 85 -22.19 7.63 0.01
CA ASN A 85 -22.96 6.48 -0.48
C ASN A 85 -22.44 5.12 0.03
N GLY A 86 -22.02 5.05 1.31
CA GLY A 86 -21.50 3.83 1.91
C GLY A 86 -20.08 3.47 1.45
N SER A 87 -19.31 4.44 1.02
CA SER A 87 -17.91 4.23 0.62
C SER A 87 -17.01 5.32 1.21
N LEU A 88 -15.79 4.95 1.55
CA LEU A 88 -14.70 5.90 1.72
C LEU A 88 -14.27 6.40 0.33
N VAL A 89 -14.19 7.71 0.18
CA VAL A 89 -13.76 8.37 -1.06
C VAL A 89 -12.47 9.12 -0.82
N LEU A 90 -11.45 8.80 -1.60
CA LEU A 90 -10.21 9.53 -1.70
C LEU A 90 -10.22 10.26 -3.05
N ARG A 91 -10.37 11.59 -2.99
CA ARG A 91 -10.50 12.42 -4.19
C ARG A 91 -9.15 13.01 -4.58
N SER A 92 -8.78 12.88 -5.85
CA SER A 92 -7.60 13.53 -6.44
C SER A 92 -8.02 14.72 -7.30
N GLN A 93 -7.36 15.86 -7.13
CA GLN A 93 -7.72 17.09 -7.81
C GLN A 93 -6.50 17.87 -8.33
N GLN A 94 -6.68 18.59 -9.44
CA GLN A 94 -5.76 19.65 -9.83
C GLN A 94 -6.10 20.91 -9.01
N ARG A 95 -5.47 21.02 -7.83
CA ARG A 95 -5.68 22.10 -6.88
C ARG A 95 -4.37 22.45 -6.19
N VAL A 96 -4.02 23.74 -6.19
CA VAL A 96 -2.81 24.21 -5.52
C VAL A 96 -3.00 24.21 -4.00
N MET A 97 -2.15 23.51 -3.26
CA MET A 97 -2.11 23.49 -1.80
C MET A 97 -0.71 23.12 -1.31
N GLY A 98 -0.22 23.75 -0.25
CA GLY A 98 1.06 23.42 0.38
C GLY A 98 2.28 23.45 -0.56
N GLY A 99 2.25 24.29 -1.60
CA GLY A 99 3.30 24.37 -2.61
C GLY A 99 3.25 23.27 -3.69
N ARG A 100 2.23 22.42 -3.67
CA ARG A 100 1.96 21.37 -4.67
C ARG A 100 0.88 21.83 -5.64
N SER A 101 0.88 21.28 -6.87
CA SER A 101 -0.11 21.61 -7.91
C SER A 101 -1.35 20.74 -7.85
N TYR A 102 -1.31 19.67 -7.06
CA TYR A 102 -2.40 18.71 -6.92
C TYR A 102 -2.69 18.47 -5.45
N THR A 103 -3.92 18.03 -5.16
CA THR A 103 -4.30 17.48 -3.86
C THR A 103 -4.88 16.09 -4.02
N SER A 104 -4.76 15.26 -2.98
CA SER A 104 -5.30 13.92 -2.95
C SER A 104 -5.70 13.49 -1.55
N GLY A 105 -6.36 12.33 -1.43
CA GLY A 105 -6.69 11.70 -0.17
C GLY A 105 -5.75 10.57 0.17
N GLU A 106 -5.35 10.50 1.45
CA GLU A 106 -4.69 9.36 2.06
C GLU A 106 -5.27 9.12 3.46
N VAL A 107 -5.52 7.85 3.78
CA VAL A 107 -5.86 7.42 5.13
C VAL A 107 -4.95 6.30 5.59
N ARG A 108 -4.58 6.34 6.88
CA ARG A 108 -3.81 5.30 7.56
C ARG A 108 -4.59 4.77 8.75
N SER A 109 -4.49 3.47 9.00
CA SER A 109 -5.06 2.94 10.24
C SER A 109 -4.27 3.44 11.45
N GLY A 110 -4.97 3.64 12.56
CA GLY A 110 -4.33 3.93 13.84
C GLY A 110 -3.47 2.75 14.34
N THR A 111 -2.57 3.01 15.29
CA THR A 111 -1.69 1.98 15.85
C THR A 111 -2.44 0.86 16.59
N ASN A 112 -3.71 1.08 16.90
CA ASN A 112 -4.63 0.08 17.46
C ASN A 112 -5.29 -0.82 16.38
N ARG A 113 -5.07 -0.54 15.08
CA ARG A 113 -5.62 -1.25 13.92
C ARG A 113 -4.49 -1.71 13.00
N THR A 114 -3.59 -2.52 13.55
CA THR A 114 -2.47 -3.10 12.80
C THR A 114 -2.72 -4.56 12.48
N VAL A 115 -2.01 -5.05 11.47
CA VAL A 115 -2.03 -6.44 11.04
C VAL A 115 -0.64 -7.05 11.12
N ARG A 116 -0.58 -8.37 11.23
CA ARG A 116 0.66 -9.15 11.40
C ARG A 116 0.50 -10.55 10.79
N ILE A 117 1.54 -11.34 10.86
CA ILE A 117 1.49 -12.77 10.52
C ILE A 117 0.27 -13.44 11.20
N GLY A 118 -0.42 -14.27 10.44
CA GLY A 118 -1.69 -14.90 10.84
C GLY A 118 -2.93 -14.04 10.56
N ASN A 119 -2.76 -12.86 9.96
CA ASN A 119 -3.88 -12.07 9.46
C ASN A 119 -4.04 -12.19 7.94
N ALA A 120 -5.25 -11.92 7.49
CA ALA A 120 -5.53 -11.55 6.11
C ALA A 120 -6.24 -10.20 6.10
N VAL A 121 -5.99 -9.42 5.05
CA VAL A 121 -6.66 -8.13 4.84
C VAL A 121 -7.29 -8.15 3.47
N GLU A 122 -8.51 -7.67 3.38
CA GLU A 122 -9.28 -7.56 2.16
C GLU A 122 -9.89 -6.18 2.02
N TRP A 123 -9.68 -5.58 0.87
CA TRP A 123 -10.33 -4.34 0.45
C TRP A 123 -11.26 -4.63 -0.72
N ARG A 124 -12.39 -3.94 -0.79
CA ARG A 124 -13.21 -3.86 -1.99
C ARG A 124 -13.20 -2.43 -2.49
N THR A 125 -12.65 -2.22 -3.67
CA THR A 125 -12.36 -0.88 -4.18
C THR A 125 -12.66 -0.73 -5.66
N LEU A 126 -13.06 0.48 -6.04
CA LEU A 126 -13.16 0.98 -7.42
C LEU A 126 -12.07 2.03 -7.60
N ILE A 127 -11.16 1.78 -8.52
CA ILE A 127 -9.97 2.59 -8.72
C ILE A 127 -10.20 3.75 -9.71
N PRO A 128 -9.51 4.89 -9.53
CA PRO A 128 -9.41 5.94 -10.53
C PRO A 128 -8.46 5.52 -11.68
N THR A 129 -8.53 6.25 -12.78
CA THR A 129 -7.70 6.01 -13.98
C THR A 129 -7.12 7.30 -14.53
N GLY A 130 -6.15 7.19 -15.42
CA GLY A 130 -5.52 8.31 -16.13
C GLY A 130 -4.02 8.38 -15.86
N LYS A 131 -3.29 8.94 -16.79
CA LYS A 131 -1.83 9.10 -16.69
C LYS A 131 -1.46 9.87 -15.42
N GLY A 132 -0.48 9.33 -14.66
CA GLY A 132 -0.02 9.94 -13.42
C GLY A 132 -1.00 9.82 -12.25
N ILE A 133 -2.00 8.95 -12.30
CA ILE A 133 -2.88 8.58 -11.20
C ILE A 133 -2.41 7.24 -10.65
N TRP A 134 -2.13 7.18 -9.36
CA TRP A 134 -1.50 6.03 -8.71
C TRP A 134 -2.25 5.62 -7.43
N PRO A 135 -3.36 4.88 -7.56
CA PRO A 135 -4.08 4.34 -6.41
C PRO A 135 -3.34 3.15 -5.79
N ALA A 136 -3.35 3.09 -4.45
CA ALA A 136 -2.77 1.98 -3.70
C ALA A 136 -3.58 1.62 -2.44
N ASN A 137 -3.64 0.31 -2.13
CA ASN A 137 -4.05 -0.27 -0.86
C ASN A 137 -2.91 -1.17 -0.39
N TRP A 138 -2.26 -0.82 0.69
CA TRP A 138 -1.00 -1.41 1.11
C TRP A 138 -0.81 -1.43 2.62
N LEU A 139 0.25 -2.08 3.06
CA LEU A 139 0.61 -2.27 4.46
C LEU A 139 2.03 -1.77 4.68
N VAL A 140 2.26 -1.01 5.74
CA VAL A 140 3.58 -0.48 6.05
C VAL A 140 3.89 -0.55 7.54
N ASN A 141 5.17 -0.62 7.89
CA ASN A 141 5.63 -0.69 9.27
C ASN A 141 5.13 0.47 10.13
N THR A 142 4.83 0.18 11.39
CA THR A 142 4.61 1.19 12.42
C THR A 142 5.96 1.57 13.06
N PRO A 143 6.23 2.83 13.36
CA PRO A 143 5.36 3.99 13.28
C PRO A 143 5.54 4.82 12.01
N CYS A 144 5.10 4.32 10.87
CA CYS A 144 4.99 5.11 9.66
C CYS A 144 3.78 6.04 9.72
N ASN A 145 3.80 6.99 10.62
CA ASN A 145 2.70 7.95 10.82
C ASN A 145 3.06 9.37 10.38
N GLY A 146 4.23 9.55 9.76
CA GLY A 146 4.69 10.84 9.26
C GLY A 146 4.57 10.94 7.74
N ILE A 147 4.30 12.16 7.27
CA ILE A 147 4.25 12.54 5.85
C ILE A 147 5.64 12.40 5.18
N THR A 148 6.68 12.33 5.97
CA THR A 148 8.09 12.27 5.51
C THR A 148 8.66 10.86 5.49
N GLY A 149 7.78 9.84 5.53
CA GLY A 149 8.18 8.43 5.55
C GLY A 149 8.39 7.86 6.95
N CYS A 150 8.85 6.63 7.04
CA CYS A 150 8.91 5.84 8.27
C CYS A 150 10.12 6.11 9.15
N GLY A 151 10.81 7.24 8.97
CA GLY A 151 11.92 7.64 9.84
C GLY A 151 13.06 6.61 9.93
N GLY A 152 13.36 5.90 8.83
CA GLY A 152 14.36 4.82 8.79
C GLY A 152 13.84 3.45 9.24
N ALA A 153 12.58 3.33 9.60
CA ALA A 153 11.95 2.05 9.93
C ALA A 153 11.35 1.32 8.70
N TRP A 154 11.48 1.89 7.51
CA TRP A 154 11.10 1.26 6.25
C TRP A 154 12.29 0.50 5.62
N PRO A 155 12.06 -0.66 4.99
CA PRO A 155 10.87 -1.48 5.04
C PRO A 155 10.62 -2.06 6.45
N PRO A 156 9.57 -2.89 6.69
CA PRO A 156 8.79 -3.67 5.74
C PRO A 156 7.56 -2.96 5.15
N GLU A 157 7.16 -3.43 3.93
CA GLU A 157 5.97 -2.99 3.24
C GLU A 157 5.37 -4.14 2.42
N ILE A 158 4.05 -4.17 2.27
CA ILE A 158 3.33 -5.16 1.45
C ILE A 158 2.27 -4.40 0.63
N ASP A 159 2.48 -4.32 -0.68
CA ASP A 159 1.54 -3.71 -1.60
C ASP A 159 0.55 -4.76 -2.09
N VAL A 160 -0.73 -4.51 -1.87
CA VAL A 160 -1.79 -5.47 -2.18
C VAL A 160 -2.50 -5.10 -3.47
N MET A 161 -2.80 -3.83 -3.62
CA MET A 161 -3.28 -3.22 -4.85
C MET A 161 -2.44 -1.98 -5.10
N GLU A 162 -1.72 -1.96 -6.21
CA GLU A 162 -0.92 -0.84 -6.66
C GLU A 162 -1.01 -0.76 -8.18
N ILE A 163 -1.62 0.30 -8.71
CA ILE A 163 -2.00 0.37 -10.12
C ILE A 163 -1.53 1.69 -10.73
N ARG A 164 -0.92 1.57 -11.92
CA ARG A 164 -0.67 2.72 -12.77
C ARG A 164 -1.96 3.12 -13.46
N GLY A 165 -2.45 4.32 -13.22
CA GLY A 165 -3.70 4.78 -13.81
C GLY A 165 -3.68 4.82 -15.35
N SER A 166 -2.49 4.87 -15.96
CA SER A 166 -2.33 4.72 -17.43
C SER A 166 -2.44 3.27 -17.91
N LEU A 167 -2.35 2.29 -17.01
CA LEU A 167 -2.46 0.85 -17.24
C LEU A 167 -3.41 0.22 -16.21
N PRO A 168 -4.71 0.59 -16.21
CA PRO A 168 -5.64 0.30 -15.13
C PRO A 168 -6.02 -1.18 -15.01
N ASP A 169 -5.55 -2.03 -15.92
CA ASP A 169 -5.77 -3.47 -15.91
C ASP A 169 -4.60 -4.24 -15.28
N ASP A 170 -3.52 -3.53 -14.90
CA ASP A 170 -2.28 -4.12 -14.39
C ASP A 170 -2.14 -3.79 -12.90
N ASN A 171 -2.34 -4.79 -12.02
CA ASN A 171 -2.10 -4.67 -10.58
C ASN A 171 -0.72 -5.22 -10.22
N LEU A 172 0.08 -4.43 -9.50
CA LEU A 172 1.34 -4.86 -8.92
C LEU A 172 1.10 -5.29 -7.47
N MET A 173 1.73 -6.41 -7.11
CA MET A 173 1.71 -7.01 -5.77
C MET A 173 3.16 -7.13 -5.34
N THR A 174 3.58 -6.26 -4.41
CA THR A 174 4.99 -6.15 -4.02
C THR A 174 5.17 -6.44 -2.54
N HIS A 175 6.31 -6.98 -2.21
CA HIS A 175 6.76 -7.18 -0.84
C HIS A 175 8.17 -6.63 -0.70
N TRP A 176 8.37 -5.70 0.23
CA TRP A 176 9.66 -5.06 0.51
C TRP A 176 10.23 -5.51 1.85
N TRP A 177 11.54 -5.80 1.88
CA TRP A 177 12.27 -6.20 3.09
C TRP A 177 13.69 -5.65 3.13
N GLY A 178 14.41 -5.93 4.23
CA GLY A 178 15.77 -5.49 4.46
C GLY A 178 15.87 -4.20 5.26
N THR A 179 16.82 -3.35 4.95
CA THR A 179 17.07 -2.09 5.66
C THR A 179 17.40 -0.99 4.66
N TYR A 180 16.84 0.18 4.84
CA TYR A 180 17.15 1.35 4.01
C TYR A 180 18.48 2.00 4.45
N PRO A 181 19.38 2.40 3.53
CA PRO A 181 19.39 2.04 2.11
C PRO A 181 19.92 0.60 1.91
N GLY A 182 19.40 -0.10 0.92
CA GLY A 182 19.77 -1.48 0.62
C GLY A 182 18.58 -2.44 0.70
N GLN A 183 17.37 -1.87 0.77
CA GLN A 183 16.11 -2.61 0.70
C GLN A 183 16.03 -3.48 -0.56
N GLN A 184 15.28 -4.54 -0.46
CA GLN A 184 15.01 -5.48 -1.54
C GLN A 184 13.51 -5.70 -1.67
N HIS A 185 13.07 -6.16 -2.81
CA HIS A 185 11.67 -6.46 -3.07
C HIS A 185 11.49 -7.65 -4.02
N GLU A 186 10.30 -8.20 -3.98
CA GLU A 186 9.77 -9.14 -4.97
C GLU A 186 8.41 -8.60 -5.43
N THR A 187 8.20 -8.52 -6.74
CA THR A 187 6.97 -8.01 -7.35
C THR A 187 6.38 -9.04 -8.30
N SER A 188 5.08 -9.28 -8.18
CA SER A 188 4.27 -10.00 -9.16
C SER A 188 3.29 -9.03 -9.80
N GLU A 189 3.06 -9.17 -11.10
CA GLU A 189 2.11 -8.36 -11.86
C GLU A 189 0.96 -9.25 -12.34
N TYR A 190 -0.26 -8.78 -12.18
CA TYR A 190 -1.46 -9.36 -12.77
C TYR A 190 -2.04 -8.39 -13.78
N ALA A 191 -2.02 -8.79 -15.04
CA ALA A 191 -2.70 -8.11 -16.13
C ALA A 191 -3.91 -8.95 -16.57
N GLY A 192 -5.09 -8.35 -16.57
CA GLY A 192 -6.27 -9.16 -16.85
C GLY A 192 -7.50 -8.38 -17.25
N VAL A 193 -8.49 -8.34 -16.38
CA VAL A 193 -9.75 -7.65 -16.60
C VAL A 193 -9.61 -6.16 -16.30
N ALA A 194 -10.55 -5.37 -16.81
CA ALA A 194 -10.62 -3.92 -16.57
C ALA A 194 -10.92 -3.64 -15.08
N LEU A 195 -9.87 -3.54 -14.25
CA LEU A 195 -9.97 -3.34 -12.79
C LEU A 195 -10.57 -1.99 -12.40
N SER A 196 -10.76 -1.09 -13.36
CA SER A 196 -11.39 0.23 -13.16
C SER A 196 -12.86 0.31 -13.54
N SER A 197 -13.45 -0.76 -14.08
CA SER A 197 -14.83 -0.74 -14.58
C SER A 197 -15.88 -0.94 -13.49
N GLU A 198 -15.51 -1.58 -12.40
CA GLU A 198 -16.37 -1.90 -11.27
C GLU A 198 -15.55 -2.12 -9.98
N TYR A 199 -16.22 -2.38 -8.87
CA TYR A 199 -15.55 -2.73 -7.61
C TYR A 199 -14.98 -4.14 -7.69
N HIS A 200 -13.67 -4.25 -7.39
CA HIS A 200 -12.97 -5.53 -7.24
C HIS A 200 -12.51 -5.75 -5.81
N THR A 201 -12.34 -7.01 -5.41
CA THR A 201 -11.74 -7.36 -4.12
C THR A 201 -10.26 -7.64 -4.28
N TYR A 202 -9.46 -7.04 -3.40
CA TYR A 202 -8.02 -7.25 -3.31
C TYR A 202 -7.69 -7.74 -1.91
N ARG A 203 -7.01 -8.89 -1.81
CA ARG A 203 -6.73 -9.52 -0.53
C ARG A 203 -5.30 -10.00 -0.47
N VAL A 204 -4.69 -9.88 0.72
CA VAL A 204 -3.44 -10.56 1.07
C VAL A 204 -3.67 -11.47 2.28
N GLU A 205 -3.12 -12.67 2.23
CA GLU A 205 -3.02 -13.60 3.37
C GLU A 205 -1.56 -13.69 3.79
N TRP A 206 -1.29 -13.37 5.05
CA TRP A 206 0.06 -13.24 5.56
C TRP A 206 0.38 -14.38 6.53
N PHE A 207 1.13 -15.36 6.05
CA PHE A 207 1.66 -16.50 6.80
C PHE A 207 3.11 -16.28 7.22
N ALA A 208 3.61 -17.12 8.10
CA ALA A 208 5.00 -17.07 8.54
C ALA A 208 6.02 -17.38 7.42
N ASP A 209 5.60 -18.15 6.43
CA ASP A 209 6.43 -18.66 5.34
C ASP A 209 5.99 -18.16 3.96
N SER A 210 4.89 -17.41 3.88
CA SER A 210 4.36 -16.96 2.59
C SER A 210 3.42 -15.77 2.70
N LEU A 211 3.37 -15.01 1.61
CA LEU A 211 2.33 -14.03 1.31
C LEU A 211 1.57 -14.53 0.07
N LEU A 212 0.25 -14.50 0.14
CA LEU A 212 -0.64 -14.93 -0.94
C LEU A 212 -1.57 -13.77 -1.30
N TRP A 213 -1.57 -13.36 -2.57
CA TRP A 213 -2.45 -12.29 -3.05
C TRP A 213 -3.60 -12.85 -3.88
N TYR A 214 -4.77 -12.24 -3.71
CA TYR A 214 -5.98 -12.61 -4.41
C TYR A 214 -6.65 -11.38 -5.01
N ILE A 215 -7.19 -11.53 -6.21
CA ILE A 215 -8.12 -10.59 -6.83
C ILE A 215 -9.40 -11.36 -7.13
N ASP A 216 -10.53 -10.86 -6.63
CA ASP A 216 -11.85 -11.48 -6.76
C ASP A 216 -11.85 -12.95 -6.35
N GLY A 217 -11.25 -13.24 -5.19
CA GLY A 217 -11.14 -14.58 -4.62
C GLY A 217 -10.21 -15.55 -5.37
N THR A 218 -9.60 -15.11 -6.48
CA THR A 218 -8.65 -15.93 -7.23
C THR A 218 -7.22 -15.55 -6.87
N GLN A 219 -6.41 -16.53 -6.44
CA GLN A 219 -5.00 -16.29 -6.13
C GLN A 219 -4.24 -15.84 -7.39
N ARG A 220 -3.52 -14.73 -7.28
CA ARG A 220 -2.75 -14.13 -8.39
C ARG A 220 -1.24 -14.16 -8.14
N ALA A 221 -0.80 -14.14 -6.88
CA ALA A 221 0.61 -14.20 -6.54
C ALA A 221 0.86 -15.02 -5.27
N LYS A 222 2.09 -15.49 -5.13
CA LYS A 222 2.62 -16.10 -3.92
C LYS A 222 4.12 -15.77 -3.81
N HIS A 223 4.52 -15.12 -2.71
CA HIS A 223 5.92 -14.93 -2.35
C HIS A 223 6.26 -15.78 -1.13
N THR A 224 7.46 -16.35 -1.11
CA THR A 224 7.92 -17.25 -0.03
C THR A 224 9.31 -16.88 0.49
N SER A 225 9.92 -15.84 -0.05
CA SER A 225 11.26 -15.40 0.32
C SER A 225 11.18 -14.22 1.29
N ASN A 226 12.00 -14.25 2.34
CA ASN A 226 12.18 -13.12 3.27
C ASN A 226 10.86 -12.52 3.81
N ILE A 227 9.91 -13.38 4.15
CA ILE A 227 8.61 -12.93 4.66
C ILE A 227 8.82 -12.06 5.89
N THR A 228 8.32 -10.85 5.81
CA THR A 228 8.47 -9.84 6.84
C THR A 228 7.74 -10.22 8.13
N VAL A 229 8.18 -9.67 9.25
CA VAL A 229 7.57 -9.81 10.58
C VAL A 229 7.30 -8.43 11.16
N GLY A 230 6.36 -8.33 12.07
CA GLY A 230 6.02 -7.08 12.76
C GLY A 230 4.54 -6.74 12.66
N ASN A 231 4.21 -5.53 13.07
CA ASN A 231 2.85 -4.98 12.97
C ASN A 231 2.84 -3.91 11.90
N LEU A 232 2.00 -4.06 10.90
CA LEU A 232 1.85 -3.12 9.80
C LEU A 232 0.53 -2.35 9.92
N GLN A 233 0.58 -1.06 9.60
CA GLN A 233 -0.60 -0.21 9.40
C GLN A 233 -1.18 -0.45 8.00
N LEU A 234 -2.48 -0.30 7.89
CA LEU A 234 -3.17 -0.25 6.60
C LEU A 234 -3.07 1.18 6.07
N VAL A 235 -2.78 1.30 4.78
CA VAL A 235 -2.76 2.58 4.07
C VAL A 235 -3.58 2.46 2.80
N MET A 236 -4.37 3.49 2.52
CA MET A 236 -5.15 3.65 1.30
C MET A 236 -4.95 5.06 0.80
N ASN A 237 -4.45 5.22 -0.41
CA ASN A 237 -4.16 6.52 -1.00
C ASN A 237 -4.32 6.52 -2.52
N THR A 238 -4.25 7.70 -3.08
CA THR A 238 -3.97 7.90 -4.50
C THR A 238 -2.88 8.93 -4.64
N ALA A 239 -1.68 8.50 -4.99
CA ALA A 239 -0.60 9.41 -5.35
C ALA A 239 -0.83 10.01 -6.73
N ILE A 240 -0.23 11.15 -6.99
CA ILE A 240 -0.32 11.85 -8.29
C ILE A 240 1.08 12.13 -8.79
N GLY A 241 1.36 11.70 -10.01
CA GLY A 241 2.68 11.81 -10.61
C GLY A 241 3.62 10.74 -10.09
N GLY A 242 4.87 11.13 -9.86
CA GLY A 242 5.90 10.25 -9.31
C GLY A 242 6.57 9.35 -10.35
N ASP A 243 7.50 8.54 -9.84
CA ASP A 243 8.34 7.68 -10.69
C ASP A 243 7.59 6.46 -11.24
N PHE A 244 6.42 6.13 -10.67
CA PHE A 244 5.69 4.91 -10.99
C PHE A 244 4.90 4.99 -12.29
N ASP A 245 4.16 6.10 -12.52
CA ASP A 245 3.35 6.32 -13.73
C ASP A 245 3.70 7.63 -14.45
N GLY A 246 4.66 8.41 -13.93
CA GLY A 246 5.03 9.73 -14.42
C GLY A 246 3.97 10.79 -14.12
N SER A 247 4.18 12.01 -14.60
CA SER A 247 3.24 13.12 -14.32
C SER A 247 1.95 13.01 -15.10
N PRO A 248 0.82 13.54 -14.56
CA PRO A 248 -0.38 13.79 -15.34
C PRO A 248 -0.09 14.61 -16.58
N ASP A 249 -0.84 14.38 -17.64
CA ASP A 249 -0.75 15.11 -18.91
C ASP A 249 -2.14 15.60 -19.37
N GLY A 250 -2.23 16.10 -20.60
CA GLY A 250 -3.48 16.64 -21.15
C GLY A 250 -4.63 15.62 -21.31
N SER A 251 -4.35 14.33 -21.14
CA SER A 251 -5.37 13.27 -21.18
C SER A 251 -5.92 12.96 -19.78
N THR A 252 -5.24 13.39 -18.69
CA THR A 252 -5.67 13.13 -17.34
C THR A 252 -6.82 14.04 -16.91
N VAL A 253 -7.96 13.45 -16.66
CA VAL A 253 -9.17 14.19 -16.25
C VAL A 253 -9.23 14.26 -14.72
N PHE A 254 -9.46 15.45 -14.18
CA PHE A 254 -9.72 15.69 -12.77
C PHE A 254 -11.14 16.24 -12.53
N PRO A 255 -11.77 15.98 -11.35
CA PRO A 255 -11.28 15.14 -10.24
C PRO A 255 -11.37 13.65 -10.55
N GLN A 256 -10.49 12.87 -9.89
CA GLN A 256 -10.52 11.41 -9.87
C GLN A 256 -10.94 10.91 -8.48
N TYR A 257 -11.47 9.69 -8.39
CA TYR A 257 -12.03 9.15 -7.17
C TYR A 257 -11.61 7.70 -6.97
N HIS A 258 -10.87 7.42 -5.91
CA HIS A 258 -10.62 6.09 -5.40
C HIS A 258 -11.70 5.80 -4.35
N ARG A 259 -12.56 4.81 -4.60
CA ARG A 259 -13.70 4.48 -3.75
C ARG A 259 -13.49 3.12 -3.10
N LEU A 260 -13.60 3.07 -1.79
CA LEU A 260 -13.49 1.84 -1.02
C LEU A 260 -14.84 1.54 -0.37
N ASP A 261 -15.40 0.37 -0.73
CA ASP A 261 -16.67 -0.13 -0.18
C ASP A 261 -16.47 -0.65 1.25
N TYR A 262 -15.37 -1.39 1.46
CA TYR A 262 -14.97 -1.86 2.79
C TYR A 262 -13.48 -2.17 2.88
N VAL A 263 -13.03 -2.29 4.13
CA VAL A 263 -11.82 -3.01 4.52
C VAL A 263 -12.15 -4.02 5.62
N ARG A 264 -11.66 -5.23 5.49
CA ARG A 264 -11.90 -6.33 6.44
C ARG A 264 -10.60 -7.00 6.82
N VAL A 265 -10.39 -7.22 8.12
CA VAL A 265 -9.23 -7.92 8.67
C VAL A 265 -9.70 -9.23 9.29
N TYR A 266 -9.03 -10.30 8.91
CA TYR A 266 -9.32 -11.65 9.37
C TYR A 266 -8.13 -12.19 10.17
N ARG A 267 -8.39 -13.19 11.02
CA ARG A 267 -7.37 -13.98 11.70
C ARG A 267 -7.51 -15.44 11.29
N ASP A 268 -6.38 -16.07 11.01
CA ASP A 268 -6.32 -17.53 10.91
C ASP A 268 -6.45 -18.15 12.31
N THR A 269 -7.49 -18.94 12.51
CA THR A 269 -7.78 -19.64 13.77
C THR A 269 -7.43 -21.12 13.72
N ALA A 270 -6.99 -21.64 12.57
CA ALA A 270 -6.57 -23.02 12.41
C ALA A 270 -5.10 -23.24 12.76
N ASN A 271 -4.28 -22.19 12.67
CA ASN A 271 -2.83 -22.27 12.93
C ASN A 271 -2.44 -21.37 14.11
N VAL A 272 -1.27 -21.64 14.69
CA VAL A 272 -0.66 -20.85 15.76
C VAL A 272 0.52 -20.09 15.16
N TYR A 273 0.58 -18.77 15.39
CA TYR A 273 1.60 -17.86 14.88
C TYR A 273 2.31 -17.13 16.02
#